data_d318029f0051624021c4c1dc79388292
#
_entry.id   d318029f0051624021c4c1dc79388292
#
_cell.length_a   1.000
_cell.length_b   1.000
_cell.length_c   1.000
_cell.angle_alpha   90.00
_cell.angle_beta   90.00
_cell.angle_gamma   90.00
#
_symmetry.space_group_name_H-M   'P 1'
#
loop_
_entity.id
_entity.type
_entity.pdbx_description
1 polymer ?
#
loop_
_entity_poly.entity_id
_entity_poly.type
_entity_poly.pdbx_seq_one_letter_code
_entity_poly.pdbx_strand_id
1 'polypeptide(L)'
;PLEHLTGDCCPDGISSVAQGVVLTLESIVQKYGSYALTETTPFLPDHGVPGHNVFHRVSGADFAAFYNAIAEDALTARAALDEQDKAKSVELWQSLFGDKFPQRSSTDTDDNGGNDSSAKSYAAPRRNSSPGDLTFG
;
A
#
# COMPACT_ATOMS: atom_id res chain seq x y z
N PRO A 1 -2.09 -9.13 -11.29
CA PRO A 1 -2.04 -7.78 -11.90
C PRO A 1 -1.64 -6.69 -10.90
N LEU A 2 -2.29 -6.63 -9.73
CA LEU A 2 -2.07 -5.56 -8.75
C LEU A 2 -0.63 -5.56 -8.21
N GLU A 3 -0.04 -6.70 -7.93
CA GLU A 3 1.34 -6.84 -7.47
C GLU A 3 2.35 -6.24 -8.45
N HIS A 4 2.18 -6.53 -9.75
CA HIS A 4 3.04 -5.97 -10.81
C HIS A 4 2.86 -4.46 -10.91
N LEU A 5 1.61 -3.96 -10.84
CA LEU A 5 1.32 -2.53 -10.86
C LEU A 5 1.94 -1.81 -9.67
N THR A 6 1.79 -2.37 -8.47
CA THR A 6 2.38 -1.81 -7.24
C THR A 6 3.91 -1.80 -7.33
N GLY A 7 4.52 -2.90 -7.80
CA GLY A 7 5.98 -2.98 -7.98
C GLY A 7 6.51 -2.00 -9.01
N ASP A 8 5.75 -1.73 -10.09
CA ASP A 8 6.11 -0.78 -11.15
C ASP A 8 5.96 0.69 -10.71
N CYS A 9 5.11 0.96 -9.73
CA CYS A 9 4.77 2.31 -9.27
C CYS A 9 5.32 2.67 -7.89
N CYS A 10 5.77 1.68 -7.10
CA CYS A 10 6.33 1.93 -5.77
C CYS A 10 7.72 2.57 -5.91
N PRO A 11 7.93 3.79 -5.41
CA PRO A 11 9.23 4.44 -5.51
C PRO A 11 10.24 3.84 -4.52
N ASP A 12 11.52 4.02 -4.85
CA ASP A 12 12.61 3.71 -3.93
C ASP A 12 12.73 4.79 -2.84
N GLY A 13 13.37 4.43 -1.71
CA GLY A 13 13.72 5.37 -0.66
C GLY A 13 12.55 5.83 0.22
N ILE A 14 11.44 5.09 0.26
CA ILE A 14 10.33 5.37 1.17
C ILE A 14 10.76 5.20 2.64
N SER A 15 10.36 6.16 3.48
CA SER A 15 10.75 6.20 4.90
C SER A 15 9.68 5.61 5.84
N SER A 16 8.45 5.49 5.37
CA SER A 16 7.33 4.91 6.14
C SER A 16 6.31 4.24 5.24
N VAL A 17 5.51 3.32 5.81
CA VAL A 17 4.41 2.65 5.10
C VAL A 17 3.40 3.67 4.55
N ALA A 18 3.03 4.66 5.36
CA ALA A 18 2.10 5.71 4.93
C ALA A 18 2.62 6.49 3.72
N GLN A 19 3.90 6.89 3.74
CA GLN A 19 4.54 7.52 2.59
C GLN A 19 4.56 6.60 1.36
N GLY A 20 4.87 5.32 1.55
CA GLY A 20 4.88 4.33 0.48
C GLY A 20 3.52 4.20 -0.19
N VAL A 21 2.43 4.12 0.58
CA VAL A 21 1.06 4.07 0.07
C VAL A 21 0.75 5.32 -0.77
N VAL A 22 0.97 6.51 -0.21
CA VAL A 22 0.68 7.77 -0.92
C VAL A 22 1.44 7.87 -2.23
N LEU A 23 2.76 7.68 -2.20
CA LEU A 23 3.61 7.83 -3.38
C LEU A 23 3.31 6.78 -4.46
N THR A 24 2.94 5.57 -4.06
CA THR A 24 2.53 4.53 -5.02
C THR A 24 1.21 4.90 -5.70
N LEU A 25 0.19 5.33 -4.96
CA LEU A 25 -1.08 5.77 -5.52
C LEU A 25 -0.90 6.97 -6.47
N GLU A 26 -0.14 7.98 -6.06
CA GLU A 26 0.17 9.15 -6.88
C GLU A 26 0.95 8.78 -8.16
N SER A 27 1.89 7.83 -8.07
CA SER A 27 2.63 7.33 -9.23
C SER A 27 1.71 6.63 -10.23
N ILE A 28 0.73 5.83 -9.75
CA ILE A 28 -0.29 5.22 -10.61
C ILE A 28 -1.10 6.31 -11.33
N VAL A 29 -1.57 7.31 -10.58
CA VAL A 29 -2.34 8.42 -11.13
C VAL A 29 -1.56 9.17 -12.20
N GLN A 30 -0.31 9.50 -11.93
CA GLN A 30 0.55 10.20 -12.88
C GLN A 30 0.84 9.37 -14.13
N LYS A 31 1.15 8.09 -13.97
CA LYS A 31 1.62 7.23 -15.06
C LYS A 31 0.50 6.76 -15.99
N TYR A 32 -0.68 6.52 -15.46
CA TYR A 32 -1.75 5.84 -16.19
C TYR A 32 -2.96 6.71 -16.55
N GLY A 33 -2.94 8.00 -16.25
CA GLY A 33 -4.07 8.91 -16.49
C GLY A 33 -4.54 8.98 -17.95
N SER A 34 -3.61 8.92 -18.92
CA SER A 34 -3.95 8.94 -20.34
C SER A 34 -4.73 7.69 -20.78
N TYR A 35 -4.42 6.53 -20.20
CA TYR A 35 -5.12 5.27 -20.49
C TYR A 35 -6.55 5.29 -19.96
N ALA A 36 -6.75 5.82 -18.76
CA ALA A 36 -8.08 5.98 -18.19
C ALA A 36 -8.94 6.97 -19.00
N LEU A 37 -8.36 8.08 -19.43
CA LEU A 37 -9.06 9.10 -20.23
C LEU A 37 -9.53 8.55 -21.58
N THR A 38 -8.76 7.66 -22.19
CA THR A 38 -9.08 7.06 -23.50
C THR A 38 -9.77 5.69 -23.38
N GLU A 39 -10.09 5.25 -22.16
CA GLU A 39 -10.65 3.93 -21.87
C GLU A 39 -9.87 2.79 -22.52
N THR A 40 -8.53 2.88 -22.50
CA THR A 40 -7.64 1.86 -23.02
C THR A 40 -6.91 1.15 -21.90
N THR A 41 -6.62 -0.14 -22.10
CA THR A 41 -5.85 -0.91 -21.13
C THR A 41 -4.36 -0.74 -21.37
N PRO A 42 -3.56 -0.33 -20.37
CA PRO A 42 -2.12 -0.23 -20.54
C PRO A 42 -1.47 -1.60 -20.72
N PHE A 43 -0.31 -1.60 -21.35
CA PHE A 43 0.54 -2.78 -21.38
C PHE A 43 1.41 -2.78 -20.12
N LEU A 44 1.22 -3.77 -19.26
CA LEU A 44 2.05 -4.01 -18.08
C LEU A 44 2.77 -5.34 -18.28
N PRO A 45 4.11 -5.33 -18.48
CA PRO A 45 4.85 -6.54 -18.77
C PRO A 45 4.87 -7.49 -17.56
N ASP A 46 4.74 -8.78 -17.83
CA ASP A 46 4.98 -9.81 -16.85
C ASP A 46 6.49 -10.05 -16.72
N HIS A 47 7.03 -9.92 -15.52
CA HIS A 47 8.46 -10.12 -15.28
C HIS A 47 8.91 -11.58 -15.45
N GLY A 48 7.98 -12.52 -15.31
CA GLY A 48 8.26 -13.96 -15.44
C GLY A 48 8.05 -14.50 -16.86
N VAL A 49 7.22 -13.84 -17.68
CA VAL A 49 6.87 -14.28 -19.04
C VAL A 49 7.03 -13.13 -20.03
N PRO A 50 8.18 -13.05 -20.73
CA PRO A 50 8.44 -11.99 -21.69
C PRO A 50 7.33 -11.87 -22.75
N GLY A 51 6.88 -10.62 -22.99
CA GLY A 51 5.84 -10.33 -23.97
C GLY A 51 4.39 -10.57 -23.48
N HIS A 52 4.21 -11.11 -22.29
CA HIS A 52 2.90 -11.26 -21.68
C HIS A 52 2.46 -9.95 -21.01
N ASN A 53 1.20 -9.52 -21.27
CA ASN A 53 0.58 -8.39 -20.60
C ASN A 53 -0.25 -8.88 -19.41
N VAL A 54 0.09 -8.51 -18.18
CA VAL A 54 -0.68 -8.91 -16.98
C VAL A 54 -2.11 -8.34 -16.96
N PHE A 55 -2.37 -7.30 -17.73
CA PHE A 55 -3.73 -6.73 -17.91
C PHE A 55 -4.50 -7.29 -19.11
N HIS A 56 -4.05 -8.38 -19.73
CA HIS A 56 -4.68 -8.93 -20.94
C HIS A 56 -6.19 -9.27 -20.81
N ARG A 57 -6.69 -9.41 -19.57
CA ARG A 57 -8.12 -9.70 -19.27
C ARG A 57 -8.88 -8.48 -18.73
N VAL A 58 -8.23 -7.34 -18.60
CA VAL A 58 -8.85 -6.11 -18.10
C VAL A 58 -9.31 -5.29 -19.29
N SER A 59 -10.60 -4.93 -19.35
CA SER A 59 -11.08 -4.02 -20.39
C SER A 59 -10.64 -2.57 -20.11
N GLY A 60 -10.63 -1.72 -21.14
CA GLY A 60 -10.32 -0.31 -20.97
C GLY A 60 -11.27 0.41 -20.01
N ALA A 61 -12.57 0.08 -20.07
CA ALA A 61 -13.59 0.62 -19.17
C ALA A 61 -13.35 0.18 -17.70
N ASP A 62 -13.02 -1.11 -17.46
CA ASP A 62 -12.70 -1.60 -16.13
C ASP A 62 -11.42 -0.95 -15.59
N PHE A 63 -10.43 -0.75 -16.47
CA PHE A 63 -9.21 -0.05 -16.09
C PHE A 63 -9.49 1.42 -15.73
N ALA A 64 -10.32 2.11 -16.49
CA ALA A 64 -10.71 3.49 -16.21
C ALA A 64 -11.48 3.60 -14.87
N ALA A 65 -12.41 2.68 -14.59
CA ALA A 65 -13.12 2.63 -13.32
C ALA A 65 -12.15 2.40 -12.13
N PHE A 66 -11.23 1.45 -12.26
CA PHE A 66 -10.17 1.22 -11.27
C PHE A 66 -9.30 2.46 -11.06
N TYR A 67 -8.85 3.11 -12.14
CA TYR A 67 -8.04 4.31 -12.09
C TYR A 67 -8.74 5.46 -11.34
N ASN A 68 -10.03 5.69 -11.63
CA ASN A 68 -10.80 6.74 -10.97
C ASN A 68 -10.90 6.52 -9.45
N ALA A 69 -11.12 5.28 -9.02
CA ALA A 69 -11.10 4.93 -7.60
C ALA A 69 -9.70 5.20 -6.97
N ILE A 70 -8.63 4.80 -7.63
CA ILE A 70 -7.25 5.07 -7.17
C ILE A 70 -6.97 6.57 -7.10
N ALA A 71 -7.49 7.37 -8.03
CA ALA A 71 -7.29 8.82 -8.02
C ALA A 71 -7.96 9.49 -6.81
N GLU A 72 -9.17 9.06 -6.44
CA GLU A 72 -9.86 9.51 -5.22
C GLU A 72 -9.11 9.06 -3.96
N ASP A 73 -8.67 7.81 -3.91
CA ASP A 73 -7.91 7.25 -2.80
C ASP A 73 -6.56 7.96 -2.62
N ALA A 74 -5.88 8.34 -3.72
CA ALA A 74 -4.61 9.08 -3.67
C ALA A 74 -4.77 10.45 -3.00
N LEU A 75 -5.86 11.17 -3.29
CA LEU A 75 -6.16 12.46 -2.65
C LEU A 75 -6.42 12.28 -1.15
N THR A 76 -7.19 11.26 -0.78
CA THR A 76 -7.49 10.95 0.62
C THR A 76 -6.23 10.52 1.38
N ALA A 77 -5.40 9.67 0.76
CA ALA A 77 -4.13 9.22 1.34
C ALA A 77 -3.15 10.38 1.54
N ARG A 78 -3.08 11.31 0.59
CA ARG A 78 -2.25 12.51 0.71
C ARG A 78 -2.76 13.40 1.86
N ALA A 79 -4.07 13.64 1.94
CA ALA A 79 -4.66 14.41 3.02
C ALA A 79 -4.39 13.76 4.39
N ALA A 80 -4.49 12.42 4.49
CA ALA A 80 -4.21 11.68 5.71
C ALA A 80 -2.74 11.78 6.15
N LEU A 81 -1.80 11.76 5.18
CA LEU A 81 -0.36 11.87 5.46
C LEU A 81 0.01 13.28 5.93
N ASP A 82 -0.58 14.32 5.34
CA ASP A 82 -0.26 15.73 5.61
C ASP A 82 -1.04 16.28 6.82
N GLU A 83 -2.05 15.54 7.33
CA GLU A 83 -2.87 15.96 8.47
C GLU A 83 -2.07 15.98 9.78
N GLN A 84 -2.06 17.11 10.46
CA GLN A 84 -1.35 17.35 11.71
C GLN A 84 -2.09 16.78 12.93
N ASP A 85 -3.42 16.78 12.89
CA ASP A 85 -4.26 16.18 13.91
C ASP A 85 -4.29 14.67 13.75
N LYS A 86 -3.73 13.97 14.74
CA LYS A 86 -3.64 12.49 14.70
C LYS A 86 -5.01 11.80 14.63
N ALA A 87 -6.04 12.35 15.27
CA ALA A 87 -7.37 11.75 15.23
C ALA A 87 -7.97 11.84 13.83
N LYS A 88 -7.88 13.01 13.21
CA LYS A 88 -8.35 13.24 11.83
C LYS A 88 -7.53 12.43 10.82
N SER A 89 -6.21 12.35 10.99
CA SER A 89 -5.37 11.50 10.15
C SER A 89 -5.81 10.04 10.21
N VAL A 90 -6.08 9.49 11.41
CA VAL A 90 -6.58 8.12 11.57
C VAL A 90 -7.95 7.94 10.90
N GLU A 91 -8.87 8.88 11.02
CA GLU A 91 -10.18 8.83 10.35
C GLU A 91 -10.03 8.77 8.82
N LEU A 92 -9.13 9.57 8.25
CA LEU A 92 -8.84 9.54 6.82
C LEU A 92 -8.23 8.18 6.38
N TRP A 93 -7.30 7.63 7.16
CA TRP A 93 -6.77 6.29 6.90
C TRP A 93 -7.83 5.20 7.04
N GLN A 94 -8.75 5.33 8.00
CA GLN A 94 -9.89 4.43 8.14
C GLN A 94 -10.84 4.48 6.94
N SER A 95 -11.04 5.67 6.34
CA SER A 95 -11.85 5.77 5.12
C SER A 95 -11.25 5.01 3.94
N LEU A 96 -9.92 4.86 3.89
CA LEU A 96 -9.22 4.10 2.85
C LEU A 96 -9.18 2.59 3.13
N PHE A 97 -8.85 2.20 4.37
CA PHE A 97 -8.59 0.79 4.72
C PHE A 97 -9.74 0.11 5.47
N GLY A 98 -10.81 0.86 5.73
CA GLY A 98 -11.97 0.38 6.43
C GLY A 98 -11.80 0.41 7.96
N ASP A 99 -12.87 0.02 8.65
CA ASP A 99 -13.02 0.06 10.10
C ASP A 99 -12.08 -0.87 10.89
N LYS A 100 -11.42 -1.80 10.19
CA LYS A 100 -10.37 -2.66 10.77
C LYS A 100 -9.01 -1.96 10.89
N PHE A 101 -8.85 -0.77 10.32
CA PHE A 101 -7.64 0.02 10.53
C PHE A 101 -7.55 0.41 12.01
N PRO A 102 -6.36 0.29 12.66
CA PRO A 102 -6.22 0.50 14.09
C PRO A 102 -6.75 1.86 14.53
N GLN A 103 -7.68 1.85 15.50
CA GLN A 103 -8.11 3.07 16.16
C GLN A 103 -7.09 3.46 17.22
N ARG A 104 -6.96 4.76 17.45
CA ARG A 104 -6.19 5.27 18.58
C ARG A 104 -6.81 4.71 19.87
N SER A 105 -6.05 3.95 20.65
CA SER A 105 -6.47 3.60 22.00
C SER A 105 -6.59 4.89 22.82
N SER A 106 -7.72 5.11 23.47
CA SER A 106 -8.01 6.28 24.29
C SER A 106 -7.11 6.41 25.56
N THR A 107 -6.06 5.59 25.65
CA THR A 107 -5.07 5.60 26.73
C THR A 107 -3.82 6.43 26.44
N ASP A 108 -3.69 6.98 25.23
CA ASP A 108 -2.62 7.95 24.93
C ASP A 108 -3.07 9.38 25.31
N THR A 109 -3.37 9.59 26.59
CA THR A 109 -3.37 10.94 27.18
C THR A 109 -1.95 11.47 27.13
N ASP A 110 -1.80 12.68 26.61
CA ASP A 110 -0.57 13.44 26.55
C ASP A 110 0.15 13.42 27.90
N ASP A 111 1.05 12.46 28.09
CA ASP A 111 2.07 12.54 29.14
C ASP A 111 3.33 13.13 28.50
N ASN A 112 3.37 14.45 28.53
CA ASN A 112 4.54 15.23 28.19
C ASN A 112 5.52 15.15 29.38
N GLY A 113 6.47 14.25 29.28
CA GLY A 113 7.59 14.28 30.20
C GLY A 113 8.14 12.92 30.59
N GLY A 114 9.26 12.53 30.02
CA GLY A 114 10.04 11.41 30.55
C GLY A 114 10.69 10.57 29.46
N ASN A 115 11.92 10.93 29.19
CA ASN A 115 12.93 10.15 28.51
C ASN A 115 12.96 8.71 29.02
N ASP A 116 12.44 7.73 28.27
CA ASP A 116 12.82 6.35 28.50
C ASP A 116 12.95 5.57 27.20
N SER A 117 14.20 5.28 26.91
CA SER A 117 14.67 4.49 25.78
C SER A 117 14.36 3.02 26.05
N SER A 118 13.15 2.57 25.77
CA SER A 118 12.81 1.16 25.73
C SER A 118 12.37 0.77 24.32
N ALA A 119 13.36 0.43 23.51
CA ALA A 119 13.15 -0.26 22.26
C ALA A 119 12.48 -1.61 22.56
N LYS A 120 11.15 -1.68 22.41
CA LYS A 120 10.44 -2.96 22.33
C LYS A 120 10.82 -3.59 20.99
N SER A 121 11.82 -4.48 21.04
CA SER A 121 12.12 -5.37 19.95
C SER A 121 10.92 -6.25 19.67
N TYR A 122 10.31 -6.13 18.50
CA TYR A 122 9.39 -7.11 17.96
C TYR A 122 10.17 -8.39 17.69
N ALA A 123 10.16 -9.33 18.63
CA ALA A 123 10.65 -10.67 18.38
C ALA A 123 9.72 -11.34 17.37
N ALA A 124 10.21 -11.59 16.17
CA ALA A 124 9.54 -12.42 15.20
C ALA A 124 9.23 -13.80 15.82
N PRO A 125 8.06 -14.39 15.59
CA PRO A 125 7.76 -15.73 16.09
C PRO A 125 8.77 -16.71 15.50
N ARG A 126 9.53 -17.35 16.38
CA ARG A 126 10.46 -18.44 16.00
C ARG A 126 9.64 -19.57 15.43
N ARG A 127 9.80 -19.86 14.15
CA ARG A 127 9.36 -21.13 13.57
C ARG A 127 10.14 -22.24 14.29
N ASN A 128 9.44 -23.04 15.07
CA ASN A 128 9.95 -24.32 15.53
C ASN A 128 10.01 -25.25 14.31
N SER A 129 11.15 -25.28 13.63
CA SER A 129 11.46 -26.35 12.72
C SER A 129 12.10 -27.48 13.51
N SER A 130 11.29 -28.46 13.86
CA SER A 130 11.81 -29.77 14.25
C SER A 130 12.53 -30.37 13.02
N PRO A 131 13.75 -30.87 13.14
CA PRO A 131 14.38 -31.62 12.07
C PRO A 131 13.70 -32.99 11.98
N GLY A 132 12.71 -33.11 11.11
CA GLY A 132 12.13 -34.39 10.70
C GLY A 132 13.03 -35.03 9.67
N ASP A 133 13.58 -36.16 10.09
CA ASP A 133 14.27 -37.18 9.36
C ASP A 133 13.70 -37.43 7.95
N LEU A 134 14.45 -37.03 6.91
CA LEU A 134 14.21 -37.42 5.53
C LEU A 134 15.25 -38.47 5.14
N THR A 135 15.00 -39.72 5.51
CA THR A 135 15.65 -40.89 4.90
C THR A 135 15.01 -41.15 3.55
N PHE A 136 15.74 -40.83 2.46
CA PHE A 136 15.46 -41.39 1.14
C PHE A 136 16.18 -42.73 1.04
N GLY A 137 15.39 -43.79 0.89
CA GLY A 137 15.82 -45.09 0.43
C GLY A 137 15.64 -45.20 -1.06
#